data_a8115449f135cf5ce2590ce6ffaaba01
#
_entry.id   a8115449f135cf5ce2590ce6ffaaba01
#
_cell.length_a   1.000
_cell.length_b   1.000
_cell.length_c   1.000
_cell.angle_alpha   90.00
_cell.angle_beta   90.00
_cell.angle_gamma   90.00
#
_symmetry.space_group_name_H-M   'P 1'
#
loop_
_entity.id
_entity.type
_entity.pdbx_description
1 polymer ?
#
loop_
_entity_poly.entity_id
_entity_poly.type
_entity_poly.pdbx_seq_one_letter_code
_entity_poly.pdbx_strand_id
1 'polypeptide(L)'
;ENAAVHEVPIHDGVRTERHKLMYFPRNREWNLYDLLTDPNEMKSLHKDPAYNNVLAGLQRRYNDIRRFYDVNPAVIPNTRGDESWWRERDQAKKAIVKNGDIDLAFIGDSITQGWEGNGKSVWNKYYADRKPVNLGFGGDRTEHVIWRLNKGQFNNIQPKVAVVMIGTNNTGHKMQAPAETAAGVERILEIMKEKSPETKVLLMGVFPRGRTPHDAGRITNQGINQIIRRFDDGNHVHYMDVGNVFLDDEGNLPASVMPDALHLSEKGYELWAEAIESKLSALGL
;
A
#
# COMPACT_ATOMS: atom_id res chain seq x y z
N GLU A 1 -27.53 -13.77 -27.73
CA GLU A 1 -27.33 -14.47 -26.43
C GLU A 1 -26.14 -13.85 -25.74
N ASN A 2 -26.39 -12.96 -24.75
CA ASN A 2 -25.36 -12.36 -23.93
C ASN A 2 -24.92 -13.40 -22.90
N ALA A 3 -23.77 -14.04 -23.10
CA ALA A 3 -23.11 -14.82 -22.06
C ALA A 3 -22.71 -13.85 -20.94
N ALA A 4 -23.38 -13.90 -19.81
CA ALA A 4 -22.95 -13.21 -18.61
C ALA A 4 -21.61 -13.79 -18.17
N VAL A 5 -20.54 -13.03 -18.30
CA VAL A 5 -19.25 -13.37 -17.72
C VAL A 5 -19.40 -13.23 -16.21
N HIS A 6 -19.63 -14.35 -15.52
CA HIS A 6 -19.58 -14.38 -14.07
C HIS A 6 -18.12 -14.24 -13.65
N GLU A 7 -17.74 -13.10 -13.07
CA GLU A 7 -16.44 -12.97 -12.39
C GLU A 7 -16.35 -14.03 -11.28
N VAL A 8 -15.45 -14.98 -11.46
CA VAL A 8 -15.14 -15.96 -10.40
C VAL A 8 -14.46 -15.18 -9.26
N PRO A 9 -14.97 -15.21 -8.03
CA PRO A 9 -14.35 -14.53 -6.91
C PRO A 9 -12.90 -15.00 -6.73
N ILE A 10 -12.00 -14.06 -6.46
CA ILE A 10 -10.59 -14.37 -6.18
C ILE A 10 -10.56 -15.35 -4.99
N HIS A 11 -9.94 -16.49 -5.18
CA HIS A 11 -9.75 -17.50 -4.15
C HIS A 11 -8.44 -18.25 -4.40
N ASP A 12 -7.93 -18.86 -3.36
CA ASP A 12 -6.86 -19.86 -3.39
C ASP A 12 -7.23 -21.04 -2.49
N GLY A 13 -6.48 -22.12 -2.53
CA GLY A 13 -6.86 -23.29 -1.76
C GLY A 13 -5.93 -24.48 -1.93
N VAL A 14 -6.31 -25.58 -1.30
CA VAL A 14 -5.64 -26.88 -1.42
C VAL A 14 -6.62 -27.93 -1.91
N ARG A 15 -6.13 -28.82 -2.78
CA ARG A 15 -6.86 -29.98 -3.26
C ARG A 15 -6.08 -31.26 -2.95
N THR A 16 -6.79 -32.26 -2.49
CA THR A 16 -6.36 -33.66 -2.41
C THR A 16 -7.15 -34.49 -3.42
N GLU A 17 -6.92 -35.79 -3.47
CA GLU A 17 -7.74 -36.67 -4.30
C GLU A 17 -9.23 -36.64 -3.90
N ARG A 18 -9.51 -36.52 -2.59
CA ARG A 18 -10.87 -36.55 -2.07
C ARG A 18 -11.46 -35.21 -1.69
N HIS A 19 -10.67 -34.31 -1.13
CA HIS A 19 -11.19 -33.05 -0.57
C HIS A 19 -10.61 -31.83 -1.28
N LYS A 20 -11.41 -30.77 -1.37
CA LYS A 20 -10.99 -29.47 -1.83
C LYS A 20 -11.37 -28.42 -0.78
N LEU A 21 -10.37 -27.65 -0.33
CA LEU A 21 -10.54 -26.51 0.55
C LEU A 21 -10.23 -25.23 -0.24
N MET A 22 -11.12 -24.27 -0.21
CA MET A 22 -10.98 -22.97 -0.85
C MET A 22 -11.07 -21.88 0.22
N TYR A 23 -10.21 -20.85 0.09
CA TYR A 23 -10.25 -19.64 0.89
C TYR A 23 -10.61 -18.45 0.02
N PHE A 24 -11.62 -17.69 0.43
CA PHE A 24 -12.06 -16.46 -0.22
C PHE A 24 -11.61 -15.27 0.64
N PRO A 25 -10.50 -14.61 0.31
CA PRO A 25 -9.93 -13.57 1.16
C PRO A 25 -10.85 -12.35 1.33
N ARG A 26 -11.66 -12.04 0.31
CA ARG A 26 -12.62 -10.92 0.33
C ARG A 26 -13.66 -11.06 1.44
N ASN A 27 -14.16 -12.29 1.64
CA ASN A 27 -15.19 -12.60 2.63
C ASN A 27 -14.59 -13.21 3.91
N ARG A 28 -13.29 -13.54 3.92
CA ARG A 28 -12.61 -14.31 4.96
C ARG A 28 -13.31 -15.66 5.21
N GLU A 29 -13.79 -16.28 4.14
CA GLU A 29 -14.61 -17.47 4.20
C GLU A 29 -13.86 -18.68 3.64
N TRP A 30 -14.08 -19.84 4.30
CA TRP A 30 -13.61 -21.13 3.84
C TRP A 30 -14.76 -21.92 3.23
N ASN A 31 -14.50 -22.63 2.13
CA ASN A 31 -15.40 -23.62 1.59
C ASN A 31 -14.68 -24.96 1.47
N LEU A 32 -15.28 -26.01 2.00
CA LEU A 32 -14.76 -27.38 2.00
C LEU A 32 -15.70 -28.28 1.22
N TYR A 33 -15.14 -29.09 0.32
CA TYR A 33 -15.91 -30.06 -0.49
C TYR A 33 -15.31 -31.46 -0.36
N ASP A 34 -16.16 -32.46 -0.28
CA ASP A 34 -15.78 -33.86 -0.41
C ASP A 34 -16.12 -34.32 -1.84
N LEU A 35 -15.09 -34.35 -2.69
CA LEU A 35 -15.21 -34.62 -4.12
C LEU A 35 -15.70 -36.05 -4.46
N LEU A 36 -15.65 -36.97 -3.48
CA LEU A 36 -16.16 -38.31 -3.65
C LEU A 36 -17.70 -38.34 -3.58
N THR A 37 -18.26 -37.53 -2.67
CA THR A 37 -19.73 -37.47 -2.44
C THR A 37 -20.39 -36.32 -3.16
N ASP A 38 -19.64 -35.26 -3.45
CA ASP A 38 -20.08 -34.04 -4.16
C ASP A 38 -19.05 -33.63 -5.22
N PRO A 39 -18.91 -34.33 -6.34
CA PRO A 39 -17.94 -34.05 -7.38
C PRO A 39 -18.19 -32.72 -8.10
N ASN A 40 -19.38 -32.14 -7.98
CA ASN A 40 -19.77 -30.87 -8.58
C ASN A 40 -19.62 -29.69 -7.63
N GLU A 41 -19.11 -29.89 -6.40
CA GLU A 41 -18.81 -28.82 -5.43
C GLU A 41 -20.05 -27.95 -5.09
N MET A 42 -21.25 -28.59 -4.99
CA MET A 42 -22.51 -27.88 -4.82
C MET A 42 -22.78 -27.49 -3.36
N LYS A 43 -22.21 -28.21 -2.39
CA LYS A 43 -22.49 -28.02 -0.97
C LYS A 43 -21.21 -27.95 -0.14
N SER A 44 -20.90 -26.77 0.39
CA SER A 44 -19.74 -26.60 1.29
C SER A 44 -20.01 -27.26 2.67
N LEU A 45 -19.03 -28.01 3.13
CA LEU A 45 -19.04 -28.76 4.38
C LEU A 45 -18.24 -28.07 5.50
N HIS A 46 -17.78 -26.81 5.29
CA HIS A 46 -16.91 -26.10 6.25
C HIS A 46 -17.57 -25.82 7.62
N LYS A 47 -18.88 -25.91 7.72
CA LYS A 47 -19.66 -25.77 8.96
C LYS A 47 -20.17 -27.10 9.51
N ASP A 48 -19.89 -28.22 8.84
CA ASP A 48 -20.33 -29.55 9.29
C ASP A 48 -19.36 -30.08 10.35
N PRO A 49 -19.84 -30.36 11.58
CA PRO A 49 -18.99 -30.88 12.66
C PRO A 49 -18.26 -32.18 12.31
N ALA A 50 -18.86 -33.02 11.46
CA ALA A 50 -18.27 -34.30 11.02
C ALA A 50 -16.95 -34.08 10.24
N TYR A 51 -16.77 -32.90 9.64
CA TYR A 51 -15.60 -32.53 8.83
C TYR A 51 -14.60 -31.65 9.55
N ASN A 52 -14.78 -31.33 10.84
CA ASN A 52 -13.88 -30.42 11.58
C ASN A 52 -12.40 -30.84 11.52
N ASN A 53 -12.12 -32.15 11.66
CA ASN A 53 -10.75 -32.66 11.60
C ASN A 53 -10.15 -32.55 10.18
N VAL A 54 -10.94 -32.80 9.15
CA VAL A 54 -10.55 -32.63 7.74
C VAL A 54 -10.27 -31.17 7.45
N LEU A 55 -11.17 -30.28 7.85
CA LEU A 55 -11.03 -28.84 7.69
C LEU A 55 -9.75 -28.32 8.35
N ALA A 56 -9.54 -28.65 9.63
CA ALA A 56 -8.34 -28.24 10.37
C ALA A 56 -7.05 -28.81 9.75
N GLY A 57 -7.06 -30.04 9.26
CA GLY A 57 -5.94 -30.67 8.56
C GLY A 57 -5.59 -29.95 7.26
N LEU A 58 -6.59 -29.63 6.45
CA LEU A 58 -6.40 -28.91 5.18
C LEU A 58 -6.04 -27.46 5.39
N GLN A 59 -6.54 -26.79 6.43
CA GLN A 59 -6.12 -25.44 6.80
C GLN A 59 -4.64 -25.39 7.21
N ARG A 60 -4.15 -26.35 8.00
CA ARG A 60 -2.71 -26.46 8.29
C ARG A 60 -1.89 -26.64 7.01
N ARG A 61 -2.28 -27.58 6.15
CA ARG A 61 -1.59 -27.82 4.88
C ARG A 61 -1.61 -26.59 3.98
N TYR A 62 -2.74 -25.88 3.90
CA TYR A 62 -2.84 -24.60 3.19
C TYR A 62 -1.84 -23.59 3.72
N ASN A 63 -1.78 -23.40 5.05
CA ASN A 63 -0.86 -22.45 5.67
C ASN A 63 0.62 -22.85 5.46
N ASP A 64 0.94 -24.15 5.49
CA ASP A 64 2.30 -24.67 5.25
C ASP A 64 2.71 -24.44 3.79
N ILE A 65 1.82 -24.67 2.84
CA ILE A 65 2.03 -24.38 1.42
C ILE A 65 2.21 -22.87 1.22
N ARG A 66 1.35 -22.05 1.83
CA ARG A 66 1.48 -20.60 1.78
C ARG A 66 2.82 -20.12 2.32
N ARG A 67 3.29 -20.67 3.44
CA ARG A 67 4.61 -20.34 4.01
C ARG A 67 5.76 -20.80 3.12
N PHE A 68 5.64 -21.97 2.49
CA PHE A 68 6.69 -22.51 1.63
C PHE A 68 6.81 -21.75 0.31
N TYR A 69 5.68 -21.34 -0.27
CA TYR A 69 5.66 -20.56 -1.51
C TYR A 69 5.57 -19.07 -1.26
N ASP A 70 5.67 -18.62 -0.02
CA ASP A 70 5.38 -17.29 0.54
C ASP A 70 5.49 -16.14 -0.48
N VAL A 71 4.55 -16.17 -1.41
CA VAL A 71 4.44 -15.17 -2.47
C VAL A 71 3.60 -14.03 -1.90
N ASN A 72 4.24 -13.21 -1.05
CA ASN A 72 3.63 -11.95 -0.68
C ASN A 72 3.62 -11.04 -1.91
N PRO A 73 2.47 -10.82 -2.58
CA PRO A 73 2.44 -10.00 -3.79
C PRO A 73 2.87 -8.56 -3.55
N ALA A 74 2.82 -8.08 -2.30
CA ALA A 74 3.25 -6.73 -1.96
C ALA A 74 4.75 -6.49 -2.14
N VAL A 75 5.58 -7.54 -2.16
CA VAL A 75 7.05 -7.46 -2.35
C VAL A 75 7.49 -7.81 -3.76
N ILE A 76 6.60 -8.36 -4.61
CA ILE A 76 6.94 -8.77 -5.97
C ILE A 76 6.76 -7.60 -6.92
N PRO A 77 7.85 -7.11 -7.56
CA PRO A 77 7.74 -5.99 -8.49
C PRO A 77 6.69 -6.26 -9.57
N ASN A 78 5.71 -5.39 -9.68
CA ASN A 78 4.67 -5.47 -10.69
C ASN A 78 4.45 -4.11 -11.36
N THR A 79 4.10 -4.12 -12.64
CA THR A 79 3.86 -2.92 -13.44
C THR A 79 2.37 -2.75 -13.75
N ARG A 80 1.97 -1.52 -14.01
CA ARG A 80 0.68 -1.16 -14.63
C ARG A 80 0.92 -0.60 -16.04
N GLY A 81 1.90 -1.15 -16.73
CA GLY A 81 2.33 -0.70 -18.06
C GLY A 81 1.30 -0.84 -19.18
N ASP A 82 0.22 -1.61 -19.00
CA ASP A 82 -0.96 -1.68 -19.85
C ASP A 82 -1.86 -0.44 -19.73
N GLU A 83 -1.79 0.32 -18.65
CA GLU A 83 -2.46 1.59 -18.49
C GLU A 83 -1.63 2.73 -19.12
N SER A 84 -2.15 3.38 -20.18
CA SER A 84 -1.41 4.41 -20.94
C SER A 84 -0.96 5.57 -20.06
N TRP A 85 -1.86 6.11 -19.25
CA TRP A 85 -1.57 7.24 -18.37
C TRP A 85 -0.45 6.95 -17.36
N TRP A 86 -0.41 5.70 -16.82
CA TRP A 86 0.60 5.29 -15.87
C TRP A 86 1.98 5.18 -16.54
N ARG A 87 2.02 4.59 -17.73
CA ARG A 87 3.22 4.46 -18.55
C ARG A 87 3.79 5.83 -18.97
N GLU A 88 2.93 6.74 -19.42
CA GLU A 88 3.31 8.11 -19.79
C GLU A 88 3.85 8.87 -18.58
N ARG A 89 3.18 8.75 -17.41
CA ARG A 89 3.66 9.35 -16.18
C ARG A 89 5.00 8.76 -15.74
N ASP A 90 5.20 7.45 -15.82
CA ASP A 90 6.48 6.81 -15.50
C ASP A 90 7.61 7.35 -16.39
N GLN A 91 7.38 7.48 -17.68
CA GLN A 91 8.34 8.06 -18.62
C GLN A 91 8.66 9.52 -18.31
N ALA A 92 7.63 10.34 -18.03
CA ALA A 92 7.79 11.74 -17.67
C ALA A 92 8.60 11.91 -16.37
N LYS A 93 8.31 11.10 -15.34
CA LYS A 93 9.05 11.15 -14.08
C LYS A 93 10.49 10.68 -14.23
N LYS A 94 10.76 9.65 -15.03
CA LYS A 94 12.11 9.23 -15.37
C LYS A 94 12.90 10.30 -16.10
N ALA A 95 12.27 11.08 -16.97
CA ALA A 95 12.90 12.19 -17.66
C ALA A 95 13.33 13.29 -16.66
N ILE A 96 12.51 13.58 -15.65
CA ILE A 96 12.84 14.55 -14.60
C ILE A 96 14.03 14.05 -13.76
N VAL A 97 13.97 12.82 -13.24
CA VAL A 97 15.03 12.27 -12.38
C VAL A 97 16.36 12.04 -13.12
N LYS A 98 16.32 11.89 -14.45
CA LYS A 98 17.54 11.75 -15.26
C LYS A 98 18.47 12.96 -15.13
N ASN A 99 17.93 14.15 -14.86
CA ASN A 99 18.71 15.38 -14.70
C ASN A 99 19.44 15.43 -13.35
N GLY A 100 19.05 14.64 -12.35
CA GLY A 100 19.80 14.44 -11.10
C GLY A 100 19.73 15.56 -10.06
N ASP A 101 19.17 16.72 -10.37
CA ASP A 101 19.14 17.90 -9.47
C ASP A 101 17.85 17.89 -8.60
N ILE A 102 17.80 16.97 -7.63
CA ILE A 102 16.66 16.77 -6.74
C ILE A 102 17.14 16.66 -5.30
N ASP A 103 16.67 17.57 -4.43
CA ASP A 103 16.96 17.58 -3.01
C ASP A 103 15.83 16.95 -2.17
N LEU A 104 14.57 16.95 -2.68
CA LEU A 104 13.39 16.44 -2.00
C LEU A 104 12.57 15.55 -2.94
N ALA A 105 12.34 14.28 -2.56
CA ALA A 105 11.48 13.37 -3.31
C ALA A 105 10.25 12.97 -2.49
N PHE A 106 9.06 12.98 -3.11
CA PHE A 106 7.84 12.41 -2.54
C PHE A 106 7.47 11.15 -3.31
N ILE A 107 7.36 10.02 -2.62
CA ILE A 107 7.11 8.70 -3.20
C ILE A 107 5.83 8.12 -2.60
N GLY A 108 4.89 7.69 -3.45
CA GLY A 108 3.62 7.13 -2.96
C GLY A 108 2.60 6.87 -4.05
N ASP A 109 1.34 6.93 -3.65
CA ASP A 109 0.17 6.68 -4.47
C ASP A 109 -0.59 7.96 -4.91
N SER A 110 -1.95 7.88 -5.03
CA SER A 110 -2.80 9.01 -5.40
C SER A 110 -2.73 10.17 -4.42
N ILE A 111 -2.55 9.90 -3.13
CA ILE A 111 -2.45 10.95 -2.12
C ILE A 111 -1.16 11.75 -2.33
N THR A 112 -0.07 11.08 -2.66
CA THR A 112 1.18 11.75 -3.04
C THR A 112 1.05 12.43 -4.40
N GLN A 113 0.43 11.79 -5.40
CA GLN A 113 0.19 12.42 -6.70
C GLN A 113 -0.60 13.71 -6.59
N GLY A 114 -1.55 13.77 -5.67
CA GLY A 114 -2.45 14.90 -5.48
C GLY A 114 -1.77 16.23 -5.08
N TRP A 115 -0.48 16.21 -4.72
CA TRP A 115 0.34 17.42 -4.65
C TRP A 115 0.42 18.20 -5.98
N GLU A 116 0.15 17.53 -7.12
CA GLU A 116 0.06 18.17 -8.44
C GLU A 116 -1.36 18.66 -8.78
N GLY A 117 -2.35 18.28 -7.96
CA GLY A 117 -3.75 18.69 -8.06
C GLY A 117 -4.18 19.60 -6.90
N ASN A 118 -4.98 19.04 -5.98
CA ASN A 118 -5.53 19.79 -4.82
C ASN A 118 -4.43 20.38 -3.92
N GLY A 119 -3.26 19.76 -3.86
CA GLY A 119 -2.12 20.24 -3.07
C GLY A 119 -1.21 21.22 -3.79
N LYS A 120 -1.49 21.62 -5.04
CA LYS A 120 -0.56 22.38 -5.87
C LYS A 120 -0.16 23.75 -5.29
N SER A 121 -1.09 24.49 -4.73
CA SER A 121 -0.81 25.79 -4.10
C SER A 121 0.10 25.63 -2.88
N VAL A 122 -0.20 24.62 -2.06
CA VAL A 122 0.58 24.27 -0.86
C VAL A 122 1.97 23.76 -1.25
N TRP A 123 2.07 22.90 -2.28
CA TRP A 123 3.35 22.45 -2.81
C TRP A 123 4.26 23.60 -3.22
N ASN A 124 3.69 24.58 -3.93
CA ASN A 124 4.45 25.77 -4.35
C ASN A 124 4.90 26.63 -3.15
N LYS A 125 4.07 26.73 -2.13
CA LYS A 125 4.37 27.49 -0.90
C LYS A 125 5.50 26.87 -0.08
N TYR A 126 5.49 25.54 0.08
CA TYR A 126 6.39 24.86 1.01
C TYR A 126 7.62 24.24 0.35
N TYR A 127 7.51 23.79 -0.91
CA TYR A 127 8.55 22.92 -1.48
C TYR A 127 9.19 23.44 -2.77
N ALA A 128 8.65 24.45 -3.44
CA ALA A 128 9.14 24.89 -4.77
C ALA A 128 10.65 25.15 -4.81
N ASP A 129 11.20 25.75 -3.77
CA ASP A 129 12.61 26.12 -3.69
C ASP A 129 13.54 24.99 -3.21
N ARG A 130 12.98 23.77 -2.94
CA ARG A 130 13.72 22.63 -2.40
C ARG A 130 14.05 21.59 -3.49
N LYS A 131 14.05 21.98 -4.75
CA LYS A 131 14.26 21.09 -5.90
C LYS A 131 13.44 19.80 -5.79
N PRO A 132 12.11 19.89 -5.65
CA PRO A 132 11.28 18.75 -5.33
C PRO A 132 10.93 17.92 -6.55
N VAL A 133 10.73 16.61 -6.35
CA VAL A 133 10.05 15.74 -7.32
C VAL A 133 8.91 14.98 -6.68
N ASN A 134 7.78 14.97 -7.38
CA ASN A 134 6.62 14.15 -7.01
C ASN A 134 6.63 12.84 -7.81
N LEU A 135 6.89 11.73 -7.12
CA LEU A 135 6.86 10.37 -7.63
C LEU A 135 5.63 9.60 -7.13
N GLY A 136 4.51 10.29 -6.86
CA GLY A 136 3.23 9.69 -6.55
C GLY A 136 2.50 9.22 -7.81
N PHE A 137 1.83 8.05 -7.73
CA PHE A 137 1.04 7.48 -8.83
C PHE A 137 -0.29 6.95 -8.30
N GLY A 138 -1.39 7.46 -8.84
CA GLY A 138 -2.74 7.08 -8.44
C GLY A 138 -2.96 5.57 -8.47
N GLY A 139 -3.53 5.02 -7.38
CA GLY A 139 -3.82 3.59 -7.28
C GLY A 139 -2.62 2.67 -7.10
N ASP A 140 -1.39 3.21 -7.02
CA ASP A 140 -0.21 2.38 -6.80
C ASP A 140 -0.25 1.69 -5.42
N ARG A 141 0.27 0.48 -5.41
CA ARG A 141 0.55 -0.34 -4.26
C ARG A 141 2.06 -0.48 -4.09
N THR A 142 2.51 -1.12 -3.03
CA THR A 142 3.95 -1.31 -2.74
C THR A 142 4.68 -1.99 -3.89
N GLU A 143 4.12 -3.04 -4.51
CA GLU A 143 4.70 -3.75 -5.65
C GLU A 143 4.94 -2.87 -6.87
N HIS A 144 4.09 -1.86 -7.09
CA HIS A 144 4.26 -0.91 -8.20
C HIS A 144 5.39 0.08 -7.91
N VAL A 145 5.47 0.58 -6.67
CA VAL A 145 6.58 1.44 -6.23
C VAL A 145 7.90 0.68 -6.33
N ILE A 146 7.97 -0.56 -5.86
CA ILE A 146 9.15 -1.44 -5.99
C ILE A 146 9.56 -1.55 -7.46
N TRP A 147 8.61 -1.79 -8.37
CA TRP A 147 8.89 -1.87 -9.80
C TRP A 147 9.47 -0.56 -10.34
N ARG A 148 8.85 0.59 -10.03
CA ARG A 148 9.28 1.91 -10.53
C ARG A 148 10.68 2.28 -10.04
N LEU A 149 10.98 2.05 -8.77
CA LEU A 149 12.31 2.30 -8.19
C LEU A 149 13.36 1.43 -8.89
N ASN A 150 13.08 0.15 -9.15
CA ASN A 150 13.98 -0.77 -9.85
C ASN A 150 14.14 -0.43 -11.33
N LYS A 151 13.15 0.21 -11.95
CA LYS A 151 13.13 0.54 -13.38
C LYS A 151 13.53 1.98 -13.70
N GLY A 152 14.16 2.68 -12.77
CA GLY A 152 14.90 3.90 -13.06
C GLY A 152 14.42 5.18 -12.37
N GLN A 153 13.27 5.16 -11.66
CA GLN A 153 12.79 6.38 -10.98
C GLN A 153 13.68 6.84 -9.80
N PHE A 154 14.66 6.04 -9.40
CA PHE A 154 15.58 6.38 -8.31
C PHE A 154 17.05 6.08 -8.64
N ASN A 155 17.42 6.05 -9.95
CA ASN A 155 18.76 5.63 -10.33
C ASN A 155 19.80 6.76 -10.34
N ASN A 156 19.39 8.00 -10.63
CA ASN A 156 20.30 9.11 -10.86
C ASN A 156 20.08 10.28 -9.88
N ILE A 157 19.34 10.04 -8.81
CA ILE A 157 19.07 11.04 -7.81
C ILE A 157 19.58 10.58 -6.44
N GLN A 158 20.06 11.54 -5.67
CA GLN A 158 20.42 11.37 -4.25
C GLN A 158 19.79 12.51 -3.45
N PRO A 159 18.47 12.51 -3.30
CA PRO A 159 17.82 13.57 -2.57
C PRO A 159 18.30 13.58 -1.11
N LYS A 160 18.37 14.75 -0.50
CA LYS A 160 18.65 14.86 0.93
C LYS A 160 17.59 14.12 1.74
N VAL A 161 16.31 14.32 1.34
CA VAL A 161 15.17 13.68 1.99
C VAL A 161 14.22 13.08 0.96
N ALA A 162 13.72 11.89 1.26
CA ALA A 162 12.61 11.26 0.55
C ALA A 162 11.45 11.01 1.51
N VAL A 163 10.29 11.61 1.24
CA VAL A 163 9.04 11.38 1.97
C VAL A 163 8.32 10.19 1.33
N VAL A 164 8.10 9.12 2.07
CA VAL A 164 7.48 7.88 1.59
C VAL A 164 6.16 7.64 2.30
N MET A 165 5.05 7.57 1.56
CA MET A 165 3.74 7.20 2.06
C MET A 165 3.02 6.29 1.07
N ILE A 166 2.84 5.01 1.43
CA ILE A 166 2.27 3.97 0.56
C ILE A 166 1.62 2.87 1.40
N GLY A 167 0.60 2.20 0.88
CA GLY A 167 -0.01 1.02 1.51
C GLY A 167 -1.53 1.02 1.53
N THR A 168 -2.20 2.17 1.45
CA THR A 168 -3.66 2.24 1.51
C THR A 168 -4.35 1.47 0.37
N ASN A 169 -3.71 1.34 -0.80
CA ASN A 169 -4.26 0.58 -1.93
C ASN A 169 -3.99 -0.92 -1.82
N ASN A 170 -2.94 -1.35 -1.12
CA ASN A 170 -2.73 -2.76 -0.80
C ASN A 170 -3.91 -3.30 0.02
N THR A 171 -4.29 -2.57 1.07
CA THR A 171 -5.40 -2.94 1.94
C THR A 171 -6.77 -2.68 1.31
N GLY A 172 -6.92 -1.62 0.53
CA GLY A 172 -8.18 -1.25 -0.12
C GLY A 172 -8.52 -2.09 -1.34
N HIS A 173 -7.60 -2.23 -2.29
CA HIS A 173 -7.86 -2.92 -3.55
C HIS A 173 -7.63 -4.42 -3.49
N LYS A 174 -6.63 -4.88 -2.73
CA LYS A 174 -6.21 -6.28 -2.66
C LYS A 174 -6.55 -6.96 -1.35
N MET A 175 -7.08 -6.21 -0.38
CA MET A 175 -7.39 -6.71 0.95
C MET A 175 -6.20 -7.43 1.62
N GLN A 176 -4.98 -6.97 1.30
CA GLN A 176 -3.77 -7.53 1.88
C GLN A 176 -3.71 -7.27 3.37
N ALA A 177 -3.18 -8.24 4.10
CA ALA A 177 -2.99 -8.10 5.54
C ALA A 177 -1.97 -6.99 5.85
N PRO A 178 -2.07 -6.33 7.03
CA PRO A 178 -1.10 -5.32 7.45
C PRO A 178 0.36 -5.78 7.35
N ALA A 179 0.66 -7.03 7.74
CA ALA A 179 2.01 -7.58 7.68
C ALA A 179 2.53 -7.75 6.24
N GLU A 180 1.66 -8.15 5.30
CA GLU A 180 2.02 -8.27 3.89
C GLU A 180 2.37 -6.91 3.29
N THR A 181 1.53 -5.90 3.57
CA THR A 181 1.77 -4.52 3.12
C THR A 181 3.04 -3.93 3.75
N ALA A 182 3.24 -4.16 5.05
CA ALA A 182 4.43 -3.68 5.75
C ALA A 182 5.74 -4.27 5.16
N ALA A 183 5.75 -5.56 4.80
CA ALA A 183 6.88 -6.17 4.11
C ALA A 183 7.17 -5.50 2.75
N GLY A 184 6.12 -5.08 2.03
CA GLY A 184 6.28 -4.28 0.81
C GLY A 184 6.91 -2.91 1.07
N VAL A 185 6.54 -2.24 2.17
CA VAL A 185 7.18 -0.99 2.60
C VAL A 185 8.64 -1.23 2.95
N GLU A 186 8.95 -2.28 3.72
CA GLU A 186 10.33 -2.65 4.08
C GLU A 186 11.19 -2.84 2.82
N ARG A 187 10.68 -3.57 1.82
CA ARG A 187 11.40 -3.77 0.54
C ARG A 187 11.67 -2.46 -0.21
N ILE A 188 10.75 -1.50 -0.15
CA ILE A 188 10.95 -0.16 -0.72
C ILE A 188 12.12 0.54 -0.02
N LEU A 189 12.16 0.52 1.31
CA LEU A 189 13.21 1.13 2.11
C LEU A 189 14.58 0.52 1.82
N GLU A 190 14.66 -0.83 1.70
CA GLU A 190 15.88 -1.54 1.31
C GLU A 190 16.40 -1.06 -0.06
N ILE A 191 15.52 -1.01 -1.08
CA ILE A 191 15.88 -0.55 -2.43
C ILE A 191 16.39 0.90 -2.39
N MET A 192 15.75 1.77 -1.61
CA MET A 192 16.18 3.15 -1.47
C MET A 192 17.56 3.25 -0.81
N LYS A 193 17.80 2.47 0.23
CA LYS A 193 19.12 2.39 0.89
C LYS A 193 20.20 1.86 -0.04
N GLU A 194 19.89 0.84 -0.84
CA GLU A 194 20.81 0.29 -1.84
C GLU A 194 21.19 1.32 -2.92
N LYS A 195 20.21 2.13 -3.38
CA LYS A 195 20.39 3.08 -4.49
C LYS A 195 20.90 4.45 -4.06
N SER A 196 20.55 4.90 -2.87
CA SER A 196 20.88 6.23 -2.36
C SER A 196 21.07 6.17 -0.84
N PRO A 197 22.22 5.61 -0.38
CA PRO A 197 22.46 5.35 1.04
C PRO A 197 22.49 6.60 1.92
N GLU A 198 22.81 7.77 1.35
CA GLU A 198 22.86 9.04 2.07
C GLU A 198 21.49 9.73 2.21
N THR A 199 20.48 9.31 1.41
CA THR A 199 19.14 9.86 1.50
C THR A 199 18.50 9.52 2.84
N LYS A 200 18.01 10.54 3.56
CA LYS A 200 17.18 10.32 4.75
C LYS A 200 15.75 10.04 4.30
N VAL A 201 15.17 8.95 4.75
CA VAL A 201 13.78 8.61 4.44
C VAL A 201 12.87 9.05 5.57
N LEU A 202 11.94 9.97 5.28
CA LEU A 202 10.82 10.27 6.15
C LEU A 202 9.67 9.31 5.79
N LEU A 203 9.59 8.20 6.52
CA LEU A 203 8.53 7.21 6.38
C LEU A 203 7.28 7.70 7.10
N MET A 204 6.25 8.00 6.32
CA MET A 204 4.97 8.42 6.87
C MET A 204 4.12 7.23 7.28
N GLY A 205 3.43 7.33 8.41
CA GLY A 205 2.29 6.47 8.68
C GLY A 205 1.26 6.59 7.55
N VAL A 206 0.66 5.45 7.15
CA VAL A 206 -0.44 5.44 6.17
C VAL A 206 -1.60 6.23 6.74
N PHE A 207 -2.08 7.22 6.01
CA PHE A 207 -3.10 8.15 6.50
C PHE A 207 -4.42 7.46 6.83
N PRO A 208 -5.21 8.03 7.76
CA PRO A 208 -6.52 7.52 8.07
C PRO A 208 -7.43 7.56 6.84
N ARG A 209 -8.27 6.53 6.68
CA ARG A 209 -9.31 6.45 5.66
C ARG A 209 -10.63 5.99 6.28
N GLY A 210 -11.74 6.27 5.59
CA GLY A 210 -13.07 6.06 6.18
C GLY A 210 -13.48 7.20 7.10
N ARG A 211 -14.78 7.42 7.28
CA ARG A 211 -15.32 8.56 8.04
C ARG A 211 -15.10 8.43 9.53
N THR A 212 -15.15 7.23 10.04
CA THR A 212 -15.15 6.95 11.49
C THR A 212 -13.95 6.11 11.90
N PRO A 213 -13.56 6.11 13.19
CA PRO A 213 -12.49 5.26 13.70
C PRO A 213 -12.78 3.75 13.57
N HIS A 214 -14.06 3.37 13.37
CA HIS A 214 -14.49 1.97 13.25
C HIS A 214 -14.48 1.44 11.81
N ASP A 215 -14.19 2.28 10.82
CA ASP A 215 -14.12 1.84 9.42
C ASP A 215 -12.98 0.81 9.24
N ALA A 216 -13.30 -0.30 8.57
CA ALA A 216 -12.36 -1.41 8.37
C ALA A 216 -11.05 -0.98 7.72
N GLY A 217 -11.12 -0.04 6.75
CA GLY A 217 -9.92 0.52 6.12
C GLY A 217 -9.05 1.33 7.08
N ARG A 218 -9.68 2.06 8.03
CA ARG A 218 -8.98 2.78 9.10
C ARG A 218 -8.21 1.82 9.99
N ILE A 219 -8.89 0.78 10.50
CA ILE A 219 -8.31 -0.24 11.38
C ILE A 219 -7.16 -0.95 10.68
N THR A 220 -7.31 -1.27 9.39
CA THR A 220 -6.26 -1.96 8.63
C THR A 220 -5.03 -1.06 8.44
N ASN A 221 -5.20 0.23 8.10
CA ASN A 221 -4.09 1.18 7.98
C ASN A 221 -3.38 1.39 9.32
N GLN A 222 -4.11 1.47 10.43
CA GLN A 222 -3.51 1.50 11.79
C GLN A 222 -2.66 0.25 12.06
N GLY A 223 -3.13 -0.93 11.62
CA GLY A 223 -2.36 -2.18 11.72
C GLY A 223 -1.04 -2.14 10.95
N ILE A 224 -1.02 -1.51 9.76
CA ILE A 224 0.24 -1.27 9.02
C ILE A 224 1.14 -0.35 9.84
N ASN A 225 0.62 0.78 10.33
CA ASN A 225 1.38 1.78 11.07
C ASN A 225 2.03 1.19 12.34
N GLN A 226 1.36 0.27 13.03
CA GLN A 226 1.93 -0.45 14.18
C GLN A 226 3.16 -1.29 13.82
N ILE A 227 3.27 -1.74 12.57
CA ILE A 227 4.41 -2.53 12.11
C ILE A 227 5.51 -1.61 11.58
N ILE A 228 5.19 -0.72 10.62
CA ILE A 228 6.18 0.10 9.91
C ILE A 228 6.89 1.13 10.81
N ARG A 229 6.28 1.53 11.92
CA ARG A 229 6.94 2.39 12.91
C ARG A 229 8.24 1.80 13.45
N ARG A 230 8.39 0.46 13.39
CA ARG A 230 9.58 -0.24 13.86
C ARG A 230 10.75 -0.17 12.87
N PHE A 231 10.50 0.35 11.66
CA PHE A 231 11.54 0.55 10.65
C PHE A 231 12.33 1.84 10.88
N ASP A 232 11.87 2.69 11.82
CA ASP A 232 12.66 3.83 12.29
C ASP A 232 13.96 3.35 12.92
N ASP A 233 15.10 3.70 12.30
CA ASP A 233 16.43 3.37 12.78
C ASP A 233 17.18 4.61 13.33
N GLY A 234 16.51 5.76 13.33
CA GLY A 234 17.04 7.04 13.79
C GLY A 234 18.17 7.61 12.93
N ASN A 235 18.53 6.95 11.84
CA ASN A 235 19.64 7.32 10.97
C ASN A 235 19.24 7.47 9.50
N HIS A 236 18.89 6.37 8.85
CA HIS A 236 18.45 6.36 7.45
C HIS A 236 16.94 6.52 7.33
N VAL A 237 16.19 5.81 8.16
CA VAL A 237 14.73 5.86 8.20
C VAL A 237 14.27 6.59 9.46
N HIS A 238 13.40 7.56 9.28
CA HIS A 238 12.71 8.29 10.33
C HIS A 238 11.21 8.13 10.14
N TYR A 239 10.53 7.53 11.10
CA TYR A 239 9.08 7.34 11.04
C TYR A 239 8.34 8.53 11.63
N MET A 240 7.24 8.92 10.98
CA MET A 240 6.34 9.95 11.49
C MET A 240 4.88 9.61 11.13
N ASP A 241 4.03 9.55 12.14
CA ASP A 241 2.57 9.42 11.95
C ASP A 241 1.90 10.76 12.26
N VAL A 242 1.38 11.36 11.23
CA VAL A 242 0.64 12.64 11.35
C VAL A 242 -0.87 12.44 11.19
N GLY A 243 -1.35 11.20 11.23
CA GLY A 243 -2.76 10.87 10.98
C GLY A 243 -3.75 11.68 11.81
N ASN A 244 -3.39 12.03 13.03
CA ASN A 244 -4.26 12.76 13.95
C ASN A 244 -4.56 14.21 13.51
N VAL A 245 -3.68 14.86 12.73
CA VAL A 245 -3.94 16.25 12.28
C VAL A 245 -5.12 16.35 11.30
N PHE A 246 -5.54 15.22 10.74
CA PHE A 246 -6.66 15.14 9.83
C PHE A 246 -8.01 14.87 10.51
N LEU A 247 -8.01 14.53 11.79
CA LEU A 247 -9.17 14.06 12.53
C LEU A 247 -9.75 15.16 13.40
N ASP A 248 -11.06 15.06 13.68
CA ASP A 248 -11.70 15.85 14.74
C ASP A 248 -11.48 15.22 16.14
N ASP A 249 -12.01 15.87 17.18
CA ASP A 249 -11.86 15.45 18.58
C ASP A 249 -12.50 14.08 18.86
N GLU A 250 -13.49 13.67 18.05
CA GLU A 250 -14.13 12.35 18.12
C GLU A 250 -13.39 11.29 17.28
N GLY A 251 -12.32 11.67 16.61
CA GLY A 251 -11.52 10.79 15.72
C GLY A 251 -12.17 10.54 14.37
N ASN A 252 -13.20 11.29 13.99
CA ASN A 252 -13.77 11.23 12.65
C ASN A 252 -12.93 12.01 11.64
N LEU A 253 -13.10 11.68 10.36
CA LEU A 253 -12.41 12.32 9.25
C LEU A 253 -13.34 13.33 8.58
N PRO A 254 -13.15 14.66 8.82
CA PRO A 254 -14.02 15.68 8.24
C PRO A 254 -13.95 15.72 6.71
N ALA A 255 -15.10 15.96 6.06
CA ALA A 255 -15.15 16.11 4.60
C ALA A 255 -14.39 17.35 4.11
N SER A 256 -14.22 18.36 4.95
CA SER A 256 -13.38 19.53 4.64
C SER A 256 -11.90 19.21 4.50
N VAL A 257 -11.45 18.11 5.11
CA VAL A 257 -10.05 17.63 5.08
C VAL A 257 -9.88 16.55 4.01
N MET A 258 -10.75 15.53 4.00
CA MET A 258 -10.78 14.49 2.98
C MET A 258 -12.22 14.29 2.46
N PRO A 259 -12.58 14.92 1.33
CA PRO A 259 -13.96 14.93 0.82
C PRO A 259 -14.57 13.55 0.58
N ASP A 260 -13.76 12.60 0.11
CA ASP A 260 -14.15 11.21 -0.17
C ASP A 260 -13.68 10.22 0.90
N ALA A 261 -13.24 10.73 2.05
CA ALA A 261 -12.69 9.96 3.16
C ALA A 261 -11.41 9.17 2.82
N LEU A 262 -10.65 9.64 1.83
CA LEU A 262 -9.38 9.05 1.40
C LEU A 262 -8.38 10.09 0.88
N HIS A 263 -8.82 10.96 -0.06
CA HIS A 263 -7.96 11.93 -0.70
C HIS A 263 -8.06 13.32 -0.05
N LEU A 264 -6.92 13.97 0.09
CA LEU A 264 -6.83 15.28 0.74
C LEU A 264 -7.45 16.39 -0.12
N SER A 265 -8.16 17.30 0.52
CA SER A 265 -8.44 18.63 0.03
C SER A 265 -7.20 19.52 0.12
N GLU A 266 -7.24 20.75 -0.41
CA GLU A 266 -6.17 21.74 -0.22
C GLU A 266 -5.86 21.95 1.28
N LYS A 267 -6.88 22.07 2.13
CA LYS A 267 -6.73 22.14 3.59
C LYS A 267 -6.00 20.91 4.15
N GLY A 268 -6.32 19.71 3.66
CA GLY A 268 -5.64 18.49 4.08
C GLY A 268 -4.16 18.50 3.71
N TYR A 269 -3.81 19.00 2.52
CA TYR A 269 -2.40 19.17 2.12
C TYR A 269 -1.68 20.23 2.95
N GLU A 270 -2.34 21.31 3.34
CA GLU A 270 -1.76 22.32 4.24
C GLU A 270 -1.44 21.71 5.61
N LEU A 271 -2.37 20.98 6.20
CA LEU A 271 -2.15 20.25 7.47
C LEU A 271 -0.98 19.26 7.35
N TRP A 272 -0.87 18.54 6.23
CA TRP A 272 0.27 17.64 6.01
C TRP A 272 1.59 18.39 5.92
N ALA A 273 1.67 19.45 5.11
CA ALA A 273 2.88 20.23 4.95
C ALA A 273 3.37 20.82 6.29
N GLU A 274 2.46 21.44 7.04
CA GLU A 274 2.77 22.01 8.37
C GLU A 274 3.27 20.95 9.35
N ALA A 275 2.64 19.79 9.37
CA ALA A 275 2.97 18.71 10.30
C ALA A 275 4.39 18.16 10.09
N ILE A 276 4.89 18.10 8.85
CA ILE A 276 6.21 17.54 8.56
C ILE A 276 7.33 18.56 8.43
N GLU A 277 7.03 19.85 8.41
CA GLU A 277 8.00 20.91 8.10
C GLU A 277 9.21 20.94 9.04
N SER A 278 8.96 20.87 10.34
CA SER A 278 10.05 20.85 11.34
C SER A 278 10.94 19.61 11.18
N LYS A 279 10.35 18.46 10.80
CA LYS A 279 11.12 17.24 10.57
C LYS A 279 11.93 17.31 9.29
N LEU A 280 11.38 17.87 8.20
CA LEU A 280 12.14 18.11 6.96
C LEU A 280 13.37 18.99 7.22
N SER A 281 13.19 20.09 7.95
CA SER A 281 14.29 20.98 8.33
C SER A 281 15.35 20.27 9.19
N ALA A 282 14.92 19.45 10.15
CA ALA A 282 15.83 18.64 10.97
C ALA A 282 16.62 17.59 10.18
N LEU A 283 16.09 17.15 9.02
CA LEU A 283 16.73 16.21 8.11
C LEU A 283 17.61 16.88 7.04
N GLY A 284 17.70 18.21 7.01
CA GLY A 284 18.63 18.96 6.16
C GLY A 284 18.01 19.65 4.94
N LEU A 285 16.70 19.97 5.01
CA LEU A 285 15.97 20.73 3.98
C LEU A 285 15.54 22.11 4.45
#